data_0d5c6a3e67eea3c50d2351e014a9ccf9
#
_entry.id   0d5c6a3e67eea3c50d2351e014a9ccf9
#
_cell.length_a   1.000
_cell.length_b   1.000
_cell.length_c   1.000
_cell.angle_alpha   90.00
_cell.angle_beta   90.00
_cell.angle_gamma   90.00
#
_symmetry.space_group_name_H-M   'P 1'
#
loop_
_entity.id
_entity.type
_entity.pdbx_description
1 polymer ?
#
loop_
_entity_poly.entity_id
_entity_poly.type
_entity_poly.pdbx_seq_one_letter_code
_entity_poly.pdbx_strand_id
1 'polypeptide(L)'
;MDKRYINKPGKYICTVKEPGNGWLDKNEKTGTGYIRIPCIVDMPENDQHGCESVWYGYLTEKSRQRTEQTLKQVFGWDGDWEDESKLDAFIGKKVRLQCDESEWQGVTKIKARWLNPLSTKSEKNKAEYQTKRKAVLEQLKKDYPNMNFAEPYSKTKDEDNEPIPF
;
A
#
# COMPACT_ATOMS: atom_id res chain seq x y z
N MET A 1 -24.51 8.79 -8.45
CA MET A 1 -23.85 9.03 -7.19
C MET A 1 -22.57 9.82 -7.41
N ASP A 2 -22.43 10.89 -6.68
CA ASP A 2 -21.29 11.76 -6.91
C ASP A 2 -20.02 11.15 -6.34
N LYS A 3 -18.95 11.27 -7.09
CA LYS A 3 -17.66 10.81 -6.61
C LYS A 3 -17.13 11.80 -5.58
N ARG A 4 -16.56 11.26 -4.54
CA ARG A 4 -15.92 12.07 -3.53
C ARG A 4 -14.42 11.91 -3.69
N TYR A 5 -13.70 13.01 -3.64
CA TYR A 5 -12.25 12.98 -3.77
C TYR A 5 -11.58 13.28 -2.43
N ILE A 6 -10.40 12.73 -2.24
CA ILE A 6 -9.63 12.99 -1.04
C ILE A 6 -9.36 14.50 -0.97
N ASN A 7 -9.74 15.11 0.14
CA ASN A 7 -9.60 16.56 0.31
C ASN A 7 -8.75 16.97 1.51
N LYS A 8 -8.04 16.02 2.10
CA LYS A 8 -7.12 16.30 3.20
C LYS A 8 -5.79 15.61 2.95
N PRO A 9 -4.67 16.25 3.29
CA PRO A 9 -3.38 15.56 3.15
C PRO A 9 -3.28 14.42 4.17
N GLY A 10 -2.48 13.43 3.88
CA GLY A 10 -2.28 12.31 4.78
C GLY A 10 -1.92 11.04 4.03
N LYS A 11 -1.77 9.97 4.79
CA LYS A 11 -1.48 8.66 4.26
C LYS A 11 -2.74 7.81 4.38
N TYR A 12 -3.12 7.18 3.29
CA TYR A 12 -4.36 6.41 3.25
C TYR A 12 -4.12 5.01 2.75
N ILE A 13 -4.82 4.04 3.32
CA ILE A 13 -4.82 2.69 2.79
C ILE A 13 -5.95 2.64 1.78
N CYS A 14 -5.63 2.26 0.57
CA CYS A 14 -6.56 2.31 -0.54
C CYS A 14 -6.57 1.00 -1.31
N THR A 15 -7.64 0.80 -2.07
CA THR A 15 -7.74 -0.30 -3.02
C THR A 15 -7.67 0.30 -4.42
N VAL A 16 -6.91 -0.33 -5.30
CA VAL A 16 -6.80 0.13 -6.68
C VAL A 16 -8.08 -0.20 -7.42
N LYS A 17 -8.60 0.78 -8.15
CA LYS A 17 -9.82 0.65 -8.92
C LYS A 17 -9.51 0.48 -10.40
N GLU A 18 -10.50 0.05 -11.15
CA GLU A 18 -10.39 -0.02 -12.59
C GLU A 18 -10.34 1.40 -13.17
N PRO A 19 -9.38 1.70 -14.03
CA PRO A 19 -9.32 3.02 -14.66
C PRO A 19 -10.32 3.09 -15.81
N GLY A 20 -11.33 3.91 -15.65
CA GLY A 20 -12.40 4.01 -16.64
C GLY A 20 -11.94 4.42 -18.03
N ASN A 21 -10.86 5.18 -18.12
CA ASN A 21 -10.32 5.63 -19.40
C ASN A 21 -8.98 4.97 -19.74
N GLY A 22 -8.70 3.83 -19.13
CA GLY A 22 -7.45 3.11 -19.38
C GLY A 22 -6.31 3.50 -18.45
N TRP A 23 -5.29 2.65 -18.42
CA TRP A 23 -4.13 2.87 -17.56
C TRP A 23 -3.19 3.96 -18.07
N LEU A 24 -3.01 4.01 -19.38
CA LEU A 24 -2.05 4.92 -19.99
C LEU A 24 -2.75 6.04 -20.74
N ASP A 25 -2.18 7.23 -20.63
CA ASP A 25 -2.69 8.38 -21.36
C ASP A 25 -1.53 9.37 -21.55
N LYS A 26 -1.79 10.46 -22.19
CA LYS A 26 -0.80 11.50 -22.37
C LYS A 26 -1.40 12.88 -22.20
N ASN A 27 -0.59 13.81 -21.74
CA ASN A 27 -0.97 15.20 -21.63
C ASN A 27 -0.94 15.81 -23.02
N GLU A 28 -2.09 16.30 -23.47
CA GLU A 28 -2.19 16.82 -24.82
C GLU A 28 -1.36 18.08 -25.07
N LYS A 29 -1.13 18.86 -24.04
CA LYS A 29 -0.35 20.08 -24.17
C LYS A 29 1.14 19.82 -24.29
N THR A 30 1.64 18.87 -23.50
CA THR A 30 3.08 18.61 -23.44
C THR A 30 3.48 17.32 -24.17
N GLY A 31 2.52 16.47 -24.49
CA GLY A 31 2.81 15.17 -25.07
C GLY A 31 3.36 14.15 -24.09
N THR A 32 3.44 14.50 -22.81
CA THR A 32 4.00 13.60 -21.80
C THR A 32 3.07 12.44 -21.52
N GLY A 33 3.57 11.22 -21.63
CA GLY A 33 2.82 10.02 -21.29
C GLY A 33 2.84 9.81 -19.80
N TYR A 34 1.80 9.14 -19.28
CA TYR A 34 1.73 8.78 -17.88
C TYR A 34 0.82 7.59 -17.68
N ILE A 35 1.04 6.89 -16.55
CA ILE A 35 0.11 5.86 -16.11
C ILE A 35 -0.71 6.45 -14.97
N ARG A 36 -1.99 6.10 -14.92
CA ARG A 36 -2.88 6.52 -13.84
C ARG A 36 -3.27 5.32 -13.00
N ILE A 37 -3.15 5.47 -11.69
CA ILE A 37 -3.57 4.43 -10.75
C ILE A 37 -4.68 4.99 -9.89
N PRO A 38 -5.94 4.73 -10.22
CA PRO A 38 -7.06 5.23 -9.42
C PRO A 38 -7.21 4.40 -8.16
N CYS A 39 -7.43 5.07 -7.05
CA CYS A 39 -7.50 4.44 -5.74
C CYS A 39 -8.70 4.95 -4.96
N ILE A 40 -9.25 4.09 -4.11
CA ILE A 40 -10.35 4.48 -3.23
C ILE A 40 -9.96 4.12 -1.80
N VAL A 41 -10.21 5.04 -0.87
CA VAL A 41 -9.86 4.84 0.54
C VAL A 41 -10.79 3.80 1.16
N ASP A 42 -10.22 2.78 1.77
CA ASP A 42 -11.01 1.68 2.34
C ASP A 42 -10.98 1.55 3.85
N MET A 43 -10.40 2.49 4.57
CA MET A 43 -10.43 2.44 6.04
C MET A 43 -11.75 3.01 6.54
N PRO A 44 -12.65 2.18 7.08
CA PRO A 44 -13.99 2.63 7.46
C PRO A 44 -14.04 3.73 8.51
N GLU A 45 -13.08 3.73 9.43
CA GLU A 45 -13.06 4.75 10.48
C GLU A 45 -12.41 6.06 10.05
N ASN A 46 -11.92 6.12 8.81
CA ASN A 46 -11.30 7.31 8.30
C ASN A 46 -12.37 8.20 7.67
N ASP A 47 -12.36 9.51 7.96
CA ASP A 47 -13.37 10.42 7.40
C ASP A 47 -13.26 10.55 5.88
N GLN A 48 -12.18 10.08 5.29
CA GLN A 48 -12.01 10.07 3.84
C GLN A 48 -12.43 8.72 3.23
N HIS A 49 -13.02 7.83 4.01
CA HIS A 49 -13.46 6.52 3.52
C HIS A 49 -14.37 6.68 2.30
N GLY A 50 -14.09 5.93 1.27
CA GLY A 50 -14.86 6.00 0.03
C GLY A 50 -14.42 7.13 -0.90
N CYS A 51 -13.52 8.00 -0.45
CA CYS A 51 -13.00 9.04 -1.32
C CYS A 51 -11.98 8.47 -2.28
N GLU A 52 -11.84 9.10 -3.43
CA GLU A 52 -10.96 8.62 -4.49
C GLU A 52 -9.83 9.59 -4.75
N SER A 53 -8.75 9.07 -5.26
CA SER A 53 -7.67 9.88 -5.79
C SER A 53 -6.96 9.07 -6.86
N VAL A 54 -6.23 9.75 -7.72
CA VAL A 54 -5.49 9.08 -8.79
C VAL A 54 -4.02 9.43 -8.63
N TRP A 55 -3.19 8.40 -8.61
CA TRP A 55 -1.75 8.60 -8.63
C TRP A 55 -1.30 8.57 -10.08
N TYR A 56 -0.49 9.57 -10.47
CA TYR A 56 0.02 9.67 -11.83
C TYR A 56 1.51 9.37 -11.82
N GLY A 57 1.93 8.38 -12.59
CA GLY A 57 3.34 8.08 -12.78
C GLY A 57 3.75 8.56 -14.16
N TYR A 58 4.55 9.63 -14.21
CA TYR A 58 4.96 10.20 -15.48
C TYR A 58 6.04 9.35 -16.15
N LEU A 59 5.97 9.30 -17.48
CA LEU A 59 6.87 8.48 -18.28
C LEU A 59 7.83 9.34 -19.10
N THR A 60 8.27 10.46 -18.53
CA THR A 60 9.30 11.28 -19.16
C THR A 60 10.63 10.60 -19.00
N GLU A 61 11.61 11.06 -19.73
CA GLU A 61 12.96 10.53 -19.62
C GLU A 61 13.48 10.58 -18.19
N LYS A 62 13.15 11.64 -17.47
CA LYS A 62 13.60 11.79 -16.08
C LYS A 62 12.77 10.97 -15.08
N SER A 63 11.49 10.82 -15.33
CA SER A 63 10.57 10.22 -14.37
C SER A 63 10.27 8.75 -14.61
N ARG A 64 10.50 8.26 -15.81
CA ARG A 64 10.14 6.91 -16.20
C ARG A 64 10.72 5.85 -15.28
N GLN A 65 11.99 5.95 -14.96
CA GLN A 65 12.65 4.97 -14.12
C GLN A 65 12.01 4.92 -12.73
N ARG A 66 11.70 6.09 -12.17
CA ARG A 66 11.06 6.15 -10.86
C ARG A 66 9.66 5.54 -10.90
N THR A 67 8.91 5.84 -11.96
CA THR A 67 7.56 5.29 -12.13
C THR A 67 7.62 3.77 -12.22
N GLU A 68 8.51 3.24 -13.05
CA GLU A 68 8.66 1.81 -13.20
C GLU A 68 9.07 1.14 -11.90
N GLN A 69 9.98 1.77 -11.18
CA GLN A 69 10.44 1.25 -9.90
C GLN A 69 9.29 1.20 -8.88
N THR A 70 8.47 2.24 -8.84
CA THR A 70 7.31 2.28 -7.97
C THR A 70 6.36 1.12 -8.28
N LEU A 71 6.05 0.89 -9.54
CA LEU A 71 5.15 -0.18 -9.94
C LEU A 71 5.71 -1.55 -9.57
N LYS A 72 7.00 -1.73 -9.74
CA LYS A 72 7.65 -2.98 -9.37
C LYS A 72 7.60 -3.23 -7.87
N GLN A 73 7.86 -2.19 -7.09
CA GLN A 73 7.87 -2.30 -5.64
C GLN A 73 6.47 -2.51 -5.06
N VAL A 74 5.50 -1.80 -5.60
CA VAL A 74 4.15 -1.84 -5.05
C VAL A 74 3.38 -3.07 -5.50
N PHE A 75 3.49 -3.42 -6.76
CA PHE A 75 2.67 -4.48 -7.35
C PHE A 75 3.43 -5.74 -7.77
N GLY A 76 4.75 -5.71 -7.69
CA GLY A 76 5.54 -6.83 -8.21
C GLY A 76 5.51 -6.93 -9.72
N TRP A 77 5.26 -5.82 -10.39
CA TRP A 77 5.16 -5.77 -11.85
C TRP A 77 6.51 -6.08 -12.50
N ASP A 78 6.49 -6.77 -13.61
CA ASP A 78 7.71 -7.23 -14.25
C ASP A 78 8.32 -6.26 -15.28
N GLY A 79 7.69 -5.12 -15.48
CA GLY A 79 8.22 -4.11 -16.40
C GLY A 79 7.69 -4.19 -17.81
N ASP A 80 6.76 -5.09 -18.09
CA ASP A 80 6.23 -5.27 -19.41
C ASP A 80 5.04 -4.35 -19.68
N TRP A 81 5.30 -3.26 -20.40
CA TRP A 81 4.26 -2.27 -20.72
C TRP A 81 3.29 -2.74 -21.79
N GLU A 82 3.68 -3.71 -22.58
CA GLU A 82 2.87 -4.15 -23.71
C GLU A 82 1.73 -5.09 -23.31
N ASP A 83 1.87 -5.78 -22.22
CA ASP A 83 0.85 -6.70 -21.75
C ASP A 83 -0.06 -6.00 -20.75
N GLU A 84 -1.18 -5.47 -21.23
CA GLU A 84 -2.09 -4.73 -20.38
C GLU A 84 -2.75 -5.62 -19.31
N SER A 85 -2.81 -6.92 -19.51
CA SER A 85 -3.37 -7.79 -18.49
C SER A 85 -2.55 -7.75 -17.21
N LYS A 86 -1.26 -7.42 -17.30
CA LYS A 86 -0.41 -7.30 -16.14
C LYS A 86 -0.75 -6.03 -15.36
N LEU A 87 -1.21 -4.99 -16.03
CA LEU A 87 -1.69 -3.79 -15.37
C LEU A 87 -3.07 -4.05 -14.76
N ASP A 88 -3.91 -4.80 -15.45
CA ASP A 88 -5.23 -5.12 -14.91
C ASP A 88 -5.11 -5.93 -13.62
N ALA A 89 -4.01 -6.64 -13.42
CA ALA A 89 -3.78 -7.38 -12.19
C ALA A 89 -3.61 -6.46 -10.97
N PHE A 90 -3.40 -5.16 -11.18
CA PHE A 90 -3.30 -4.20 -10.10
C PHE A 90 -4.67 -3.93 -9.46
N ILE A 91 -5.75 -4.13 -10.20
CA ILE A 91 -7.10 -3.88 -9.71
C ILE A 91 -7.37 -4.73 -8.47
N GLY A 92 -7.88 -4.11 -7.44
CA GLY A 92 -8.17 -4.79 -6.19
C GLY A 92 -7.00 -4.91 -5.23
N LYS A 93 -5.81 -4.48 -5.65
CA LYS A 93 -4.65 -4.54 -4.76
C LYS A 93 -4.73 -3.41 -3.74
N LYS A 94 -4.26 -3.71 -2.55
CA LYS A 94 -4.21 -2.72 -1.48
C LYS A 94 -2.89 -2.00 -1.53
N VAL A 95 -2.95 -0.69 -1.41
CA VAL A 95 -1.76 0.16 -1.48
C VAL A 95 -1.85 1.25 -0.42
N ARG A 96 -0.74 1.89 -0.15
CA ARG A 96 -0.70 3.05 0.73
C ARG A 96 -0.44 4.27 -0.14
N LEU A 97 -1.37 5.20 -0.09
CA LEU A 97 -1.30 6.40 -0.90
C LEU A 97 -1.02 7.59 0.00
N GLN A 98 0.00 8.36 -0.31
CA GLN A 98 0.30 9.59 0.42
C GLN A 98 -0.14 10.77 -0.43
N CYS A 99 -1.01 11.60 0.16
CA CYS A 99 -1.54 12.77 -0.49
C CYS A 99 -1.03 14.02 0.22
N ASP A 100 -0.59 14.99 -0.56
CA ASP A 100 -0.07 16.24 -0.03
C ASP A 100 -0.78 17.43 -0.67
N GLU A 101 -0.73 18.58 0.00
CA GLU A 101 -1.27 19.79 -0.56
C GLU A 101 -0.37 20.29 -1.65
N SER A 102 -0.98 20.78 -2.71
CA SER A 102 -0.27 21.38 -3.83
C SER A 102 -0.99 22.66 -4.19
N GLU A 103 -0.23 23.74 -4.33
CA GLU A 103 -0.81 25.02 -4.69
C GLU A 103 -0.40 25.40 -6.11
N TRP A 104 -1.37 25.86 -6.88
CA TRP A 104 -1.12 26.30 -8.23
C TRP A 104 -2.04 27.47 -8.53
N GLN A 105 -1.43 28.61 -8.85
CA GLN A 105 -2.18 29.84 -9.17
C GLN A 105 -3.18 30.21 -8.08
N GLY A 106 -2.78 30.10 -6.82
CA GLY A 106 -3.63 30.45 -5.70
C GLY A 106 -4.68 29.41 -5.33
N VAL A 107 -4.73 28.29 -6.03
CA VAL A 107 -5.68 27.23 -5.72
C VAL A 107 -4.96 26.07 -5.07
N THR A 108 -5.42 25.69 -3.89
CA THR A 108 -4.84 24.56 -3.17
C THR A 108 -5.61 23.30 -3.54
N LYS A 109 -4.87 22.26 -3.91
CA LYS A 109 -5.44 20.97 -4.24
C LYS A 109 -4.70 19.88 -3.50
N ILE A 110 -5.37 18.77 -3.29
CA ILE A 110 -4.74 17.59 -2.68
C ILE A 110 -4.38 16.65 -3.81
N LYS A 111 -3.12 16.26 -3.86
CA LYS A 111 -2.61 15.37 -4.88
C LYS A 111 -2.00 14.13 -4.28
N ALA A 112 -2.24 12.98 -4.90
CA ALA A 112 -1.56 11.74 -4.56
C ALA A 112 -0.13 11.85 -5.07
N ARG A 113 0.85 11.92 -4.15
CA ARG A 113 2.25 12.09 -4.53
C ARG A 113 3.03 10.80 -4.50
N TRP A 114 2.75 9.95 -3.53
CA TRP A 114 3.52 8.73 -3.34
C TRP A 114 2.62 7.52 -3.29
N LEU A 115 3.00 6.50 -4.02
CA LEU A 115 2.32 5.23 -4.00
C LEU A 115 3.29 4.22 -3.40
N ASN A 116 2.90 3.59 -2.32
CA ASN A 116 3.77 2.69 -1.57
C ASN A 116 3.10 1.34 -1.35
N PRO A 117 3.89 0.28 -1.14
CA PRO A 117 3.29 -1.01 -0.82
C PRO A 117 2.67 -0.96 0.56
N LEU A 118 1.70 -1.83 0.78
CA LEU A 118 1.02 -1.89 2.06
C LEU A 118 1.95 -2.36 3.17
N SER A 119 2.87 -3.26 2.87
CA SER A 119 3.80 -3.77 3.87
C SER A 119 4.66 -2.66 4.42
N THR A 120 4.68 -2.53 5.73
CA THR A 120 5.42 -1.50 6.43
C THR A 120 6.55 -2.14 7.22
N LYS A 121 7.38 -1.28 7.81
CA LYS A 121 8.42 -1.76 8.71
C LYS A 121 7.80 -2.54 9.87
N SER A 122 6.65 -2.10 10.35
CA SER A 122 5.96 -2.78 11.44
C SER A 122 5.62 -4.21 11.06
N GLU A 123 5.14 -4.41 9.85
CA GLU A 123 4.78 -5.74 9.41
C GLU A 123 6.00 -6.61 9.21
N LYS A 124 7.09 -6.04 8.70
CA LYS A 124 8.34 -6.77 8.56
C LYS A 124 8.89 -7.15 9.93
N ASN A 125 8.85 -6.22 10.87
CA ASN A 125 9.33 -6.48 12.23
C ASN A 125 8.48 -7.55 12.90
N LYS A 126 7.19 -7.54 12.64
CA LYS A 126 6.29 -8.54 13.18
C LYS A 126 6.63 -9.93 12.64
N ALA A 127 6.90 -10.03 11.34
CA ALA A 127 7.28 -11.29 10.73
C ALA A 127 8.61 -11.80 11.28
N GLU A 128 9.59 -10.90 11.43
CA GLU A 128 10.87 -11.25 12.00
C GLU A 128 10.71 -11.74 13.44
N TYR A 129 9.88 -11.06 14.19
CA TYR A 129 9.60 -11.45 15.57
C TYR A 129 8.99 -12.86 15.62
N GLN A 130 8.03 -13.17 14.75
CA GLN A 130 7.42 -14.48 14.74
C GLN A 130 8.43 -15.59 14.45
N THR A 131 9.36 -15.33 13.56
CA THR A 131 10.42 -16.28 13.26
C THR A 131 11.32 -16.49 14.49
N LYS A 132 11.69 -15.40 15.15
CA LYS A 132 12.52 -15.48 16.35
C LYS A 132 11.79 -16.20 17.47
N ARG A 133 10.51 -15.90 17.64
CA ARG A 133 9.69 -16.52 18.66
C ARG A 133 9.63 -18.03 18.49
N LYS A 134 9.46 -18.47 17.25
CA LYS A 134 9.40 -19.90 16.97
C LYS A 134 10.69 -20.59 17.33
N ALA A 135 11.83 -19.98 16.99
CA ALA A 135 13.13 -20.54 17.31
C ALA A 135 13.35 -20.64 18.82
N VAL A 136 12.94 -19.61 19.57
CA VAL A 136 13.07 -19.61 21.01
C VAL A 136 12.20 -20.71 21.64
N LEU A 137 10.97 -20.86 21.15
CA LEU A 137 10.08 -21.89 21.67
C LEU A 137 10.63 -23.30 21.41
N GLU A 138 11.23 -23.51 20.26
CA GLU A 138 11.82 -24.79 19.95
C GLU A 138 13.01 -25.08 20.88
N GLN A 139 13.80 -24.07 21.18
CA GLN A 139 14.91 -24.22 22.09
C GLN A 139 14.42 -24.54 23.50
N LEU A 140 13.37 -23.88 23.95
CA LEU A 140 12.79 -24.14 25.26
C LEU A 140 12.24 -25.57 25.36
N LYS A 141 11.65 -26.07 24.29
CA LYS A 141 11.17 -27.44 24.29
C LYS A 141 12.30 -28.46 24.42
N LYS A 142 13.44 -28.12 23.88
CA LYS A 142 14.61 -28.98 24.01
C LYS A 142 15.16 -28.95 25.44
N ASP A 143 15.25 -27.76 26.00
CA ASP A 143 15.83 -27.57 27.32
C ASP A 143 14.88 -28.03 28.43
N TYR A 144 13.60 -27.92 28.21
CA TYR A 144 12.57 -28.24 29.20
C TYR A 144 11.49 -29.09 28.59
N PRO A 145 11.75 -30.34 28.26
CA PRO A 145 10.78 -31.18 27.55
C PRO A 145 9.49 -31.43 28.31
N ASN A 146 9.47 -31.23 29.61
CA ASN A 146 8.26 -31.45 30.39
C ASN A 146 7.37 -30.21 30.48
N MET A 147 7.81 -29.10 29.88
CA MET A 147 7.08 -27.89 29.97
C MET A 147 5.90 -27.89 28.98
N ASN A 148 4.75 -27.44 29.44
CA ASN A 148 3.60 -27.36 28.57
C ASN A 148 3.51 -25.97 27.97
N PHE A 149 3.73 -25.85 26.68
CA PHE A 149 3.73 -24.57 26.01
C PHE A 149 2.40 -24.18 25.40
N ALA A 150 1.49 -25.12 25.30
CA ALA A 150 0.26 -24.84 24.58
C ALA A 150 -0.84 -24.29 25.43
N GLU A 151 -1.04 -24.87 26.56
CA GLU A 151 -2.20 -24.59 27.34
C GLU A 151 -2.43 -23.18 27.80
N PRO A 152 -1.54 -22.57 28.50
CA PRO A 152 -1.81 -21.24 29.02
C PRO A 152 -2.04 -20.22 27.93
N TYR A 153 -1.35 -20.35 26.85
CA TYR A 153 -1.47 -19.36 25.81
C TYR A 153 -2.72 -19.49 25.00
N SER A 154 -3.20 -20.66 24.82
CA SER A 154 -4.43 -20.80 24.06
C SER A 154 -5.60 -20.24 24.81
N LYS A 155 -5.51 -20.17 26.14
CA LYS A 155 -6.59 -19.65 26.89
C LYS A 155 -6.59 -18.20 26.98
N THR A 156 -5.45 -17.62 27.03
CA THR A 156 -5.38 -16.21 27.19
C THR A 156 -5.23 -15.64 25.85
N LYS A 157 -6.16 -15.91 25.04
CA LYS A 157 -6.13 -15.32 23.82
C LYS A 157 -5.98 -13.90 23.92
N ASP A 158 -6.13 -13.42 25.04
CA ASP A 158 -5.90 -12.05 25.27
C ASP A 158 -4.50 -11.74 25.11
N GLU A 159 -3.70 -12.68 25.26
CA GLU A 159 -2.37 -12.43 25.13
C GLU A 159 -2.05 -12.04 23.79
N ASP A 160 -2.90 -12.31 22.91
CA ASP A 160 -2.67 -11.88 21.60
C ASP A 160 -2.61 -10.40 21.59
N ASN A 161 -3.29 -9.82 22.52
CA ASN A 161 -3.31 -8.42 22.62
C ASN A 161 -2.25 -7.96 23.54
N GLU A 162 -1.66 -8.87 24.25
CA GLU A 162 -0.69 -8.52 25.16
C GLU A 162 0.54 -8.09 24.49
N PRO A 163 1.02 -6.92 24.75
CA PRO A 163 2.25 -6.47 24.16
C PRO A 163 3.32 -7.33 24.69
N ILE A 164 4.10 -7.82 23.83
CA ILE A 164 5.20 -8.62 24.22
C ILE A 164 6.20 -7.72 24.86
N PRO A 165 6.58 -7.97 26.04
CA PRO A 165 7.51 -7.13 26.77
C PRO A 165 8.93 -7.41 26.36
N PHE A 166 9.37 -6.75 25.39
CA PHE A 166 10.76 -6.87 25.01
C PHE A 166 11.39 -5.56 24.80
#